data_071c56599f4b552d02f744fc0264bee7
#
_entry.id   071c56599f4b552d02f744fc0264bee7
#
_cell.length_a   1.000
_cell.length_b   1.000
_cell.length_c   1.000
_cell.angle_alpha   90.00
_cell.angle_beta   90.00
_cell.angle_gamma   90.00
#
_symmetry.space_group_name_H-M   'P 1'
#
loop_
_entity.id
_entity.type
_entity.pdbx_description
1 polymer ?
#
loop_
_entity_poly.entity_id
_entity_poly.type
_entity_poly.pdbx_seq_one_letter_code
_entity_poly.pdbx_strand_id
1 'polypeptide(L)'
;VEVEPETGQVKILQLTTAHDVGTVMNPVGHQGQINGGIVQGIGYGIMEEMVIDNGRLSTLSFGDYKIPNIADLPELQTVLLEPDIGTGPYNVKAIGEAPTLGIAPAVANALADATGIRLKDLPLSAERIYKALQEKSQ
;
A
#
# COMPACT_ATOMS: atom_id res chain seq x y z
N VAL A 1 4.52 -3.79 -10.35
CA VAL A 1 5.07 -4.84 -9.44
C VAL A 1 5.88 -5.85 -10.22
N GLU A 2 6.76 -6.54 -9.52
CA GLU A 2 7.45 -7.75 -9.96
C GLU A 2 7.06 -8.88 -9.00
N VAL A 3 6.74 -10.05 -9.53
CA VAL A 3 6.30 -11.20 -8.73
C VAL A 3 7.23 -12.37 -8.99
N GLU A 4 7.77 -12.96 -7.93
CA GLU A 4 8.57 -14.18 -8.01
C GLU A 4 7.65 -15.40 -7.88
N PRO A 5 7.44 -16.18 -8.97
CA PRO A 5 6.45 -17.26 -8.96
C PRO A 5 6.79 -18.43 -8.03
N GLU A 6 8.09 -18.66 -7.79
CA GLU A 6 8.55 -19.78 -6.94
C GLU A 6 8.38 -19.52 -5.45
N THR A 7 8.26 -18.26 -5.06
CA THR A 7 8.15 -17.87 -3.63
C THR A 7 6.87 -17.09 -3.33
N GLY A 8 6.20 -16.54 -4.34
CA GLY A 8 5.09 -15.62 -4.20
C GLY A 8 5.49 -14.22 -3.71
N GLN A 9 6.78 -13.91 -3.63
CA GLN A 9 7.24 -12.59 -3.21
C GLN A 9 6.85 -11.52 -4.24
N VAL A 10 6.38 -10.39 -3.74
CA VAL A 10 6.04 -9.20 -4.54
C VAL A 10 7.01 -8.08 -4.22
N LYS A 11 7.60 -7.52 -5.25
CA LYS A 11 8.36 -6.29 -5.19
C LYS A 11 7.59 -5.18 -5.89
N ILE A 12 7.25 -4.14 -5.17
CA ILE A 12 6.67 -2.94 -5.75
C ILE A 12 7.83 -2.14 -6.37
N LEU A 13 7.81 -1.93 -7.67
CA LEU A 13 8.88 -1.24 -8.38
C LEU A 13 8.71 0.27 -8.30
N GLN A 14 7.49 0.74 -8.53
CA GLN A 14 7.11 2.14 -8.52
C GLN A 14 5.68 2.28 -8.03
N LEU A 15 5.40 3.36 -7.33
CA LEU A 15 4.06 3.72 -6.92
C LEU A 15 3.83 5.21 -7.14
N THR A 16 2.84 5.54 -7.96
CA THR A 16 2.47 6.91 -8.27
C THR A 16 1.10 7.22 -7.66
N THR A 17 1.02 8.34 -6.96
CA THR A 17 -0.23 8.83 -6.38
C THR A 17 -0.54 10.25 -6.83
N ALA A 18 -1.81 10.55 -7.00
CA ALA A 18 -2.30 11.91 -7.31
C ALA A 18 -3.32 12.33 -6.24
N HIS A 19 -3.11 13.50 -5.66
CA HIS A 19 -3.94 14.00 -4.58
C HIS A 19 -4.43 15.42 -4.88
N ASP A 20 -5.74 15.61 -4.79
CA ASP A 20 -6.35 16.93 -4.74
C ASP A 20 -6.21 17.48 -3.33
N VAL A 21 -5.32 18.44 -3.16
CA VAL A 21 -4.98 19.05 -1.87
C VAL A 21 -5.42 20.51 -1.77
N GLY A 22 -6.08 21.03 -2.82
CA GLY A 22 -6.32 22.46 -2.95
C GLY A 22 -4.99 23.22 -2.94
N THR A 23 -4.93 24.39 -2.30
CA THR A 23 -3.68 25.15 -2.22
C THR A 23 -2.64 24.44 -1.37
N VAL A 24 -1.45 24.22 -1.91
CA VAL A 24 -0.32 23.62 -1.20
C VAL A 24 0.32 24.65 -0.28
N MET A 25 -0.01 24.60 1.00
CA MET A 25 0.55 25.53 2.02
C MET A 25 1.97 25.17 2.46
N ASN A 26 2.26 23.89 2.54
CA ASN A 26 3.57 23.37 2.96
C ASN A 26 3.94 22.14 2.10
N PRO A 27 4.70 22.32 1.01
CA PRO A 27 5.05 21.21 0.12
C PRO A 27 5.79 20.07 0.81
N VAL A 28 6.70 20.38 1.72
CA VAL A 28 7.48 19.36 2.45
C VAL A 28 6.58 18.57 3.40
N GLY A 29 5.68 19.27 4.11
CA GLY A 29 4.70 18.62 4.98
C GLY A 29 3.72 17.74 4.20
N HIS A 30 3.22 18.20 3.06
CA HIS A 30 2.36 17.41 2.18
C HIS A 30 3.08 16.15 1.69
N GLN A 31 4.30 16.30 1.18
CA GLN A 31 5.07 15.15 0.68
C GLN A 31 5.36 14.13 1.78
N GLY A 32 5.74 14.61 2.98
CA GLY A 32 5.99 13.72 4.13
C GLY A 32 4.73 12.95 4.55
N GLN A 33 3.57 13.61 4.59
CA GLN A 33 2.31 12.99 4.92
C GLN A 33 1.89 11.95 3.87
N ILE A 34 2.05 12.27 2.60
CA ILE A 34 1.72 11.35 1.50
C ILE A 34 2.63 10.13 1.53
N ASN A 35 3.95 10.32 1.65
CA ASN A 35 4.90 9.22 1.73
C ASN A 35 4.58 8.30 2.92
N GLY A 36 4.30 8.88 4.10
CA GLY A 36 3.92 8.11 5.29
C GLY A 36 2.65 7.29 5.08
N GLY A 37 1.62 7.88 4.47
CA GLY A 37 0.38 7.19 4.14
C GLY A 37 0.57 6.06 3.12
N ILE A 38 1.41 6.27 2.11
CA ILE A 38 1.76 5.23 1.13
C ILE A 38 2.43 4.04 1.84
N VAL A 39 3.44 4.30 2.66
CA VAL A 39 4.18 3.25 3.38
C VAL A 39 3.25 2.46 4.29
N GLN A 40 2.36 3.13 5.02
CA GLN A 40 1.33 2.47 5.83
C GLN A 40 0.42 1.59 4.96
N GLY A 41 -0.02 2.08 3.80
CA GLY A 41 -0.84 1.32 2.87
C GLY A 41 -0.13 0.10 2.26
N ILE A 42 1.18 0.19 2.02
CA ILE A 42 2.01 -0.96 1.64
C ILE A 42 2.03 -1.98 2.78
N GLY A 43 2.23 -1.53 4.02
CA GLY A 43 2.29 -2.40 5.19
C GLY A 43 1.09 -3.33 5.28
N TYR A 44 -0.11 -2.80 5.44
CA TYR A 44 -1.28 -3.68 5.55
C TYR A 44 -1.78 -4.25 4.22
N GLY A 45 -1.27 -3.75 3.11
CA GLY A 45 -1.53 -4.34 1.80
C GLY A 45 -0.84 -5.69 1.61
N ILE A 46 0.42 -5.84 2.04
CA ILE A 46 1.25 -7.00 1.72
C ILE A 46 2.00 -7.65 2.90
N MET A 47 2.10 -7.00 4.05
CA MET A 47 2.98 -7.45 5.14
C MET A 47 2.29 -7.66 6.48
N GLU A 48 1.43 -6.70 6.89
CA GLU A 48 0.89 -6.64 8.25
C GLU A 48 -0.28 -7.60 8.43
N GLU A 49 -0.14 -8.53 9.33
CA GLU A 49 -1.22 -9.45 9.70
C GLU A 49 -1.21 -9.71 11.21
N MET A 50 -2.33 -9.40 11.85
CA MET A 50 -2.56 -9.76 13.24
C MET A 50 -3.27 -11.12 13.30
N VAL A 51 -2.55 -12.15 13.67
CA VAL A 51 -3.08 -13.52 13.76
C VAL A 51 -3.64 -13.80 15.14
N ILE A 52 -4.91 -14.18 15.20
CA ILE A 52 -5.59 -14.57 16.43
C ILE A 52 -5.90 -16.07 16.36
N ASP A 53 -5.33 -16.84 17.28
CA ASP A 53 -5.59 -18.26 17.42
C ASP A 53 -6.31 -18.53 18.74
N ASN A 54 -7.49 -19.17 18.66
CA ASN A 54 -8.33 -19.50 19.82
C ASN A 54 -8.57 -18.32 20.78
N GLY A 55 -8.77 -17.11 20.24
CA GLY A 55 -8.99 -15.88 21.01
C GLY A 55 -7.73 -15.26 21.60
N ARG A 56 -6.53 -15.74 21.24
CA ARG A 56 -5.25 -15.21 21.67
C ARG A 56 -4.45 -14.69 20.50
N LEU A 57 -3.85 -13.52 20.68
CA LEU A 57 -2.92 -12.98 19.70
C LEU A 57 -1.66 -13.84 19.65
N SER A 58 -1.26 -14.29 18.46
CA SER A 58 -0.04 -15.07 18.22
C SER A 58 1.10 -14.21 17.64
N THR A 59 0.80 -13.13 16.96
CA THR A 59 1.79 -12.15 16.47
C THR A 59 2.18 -11.18 17.57
N LEU A 60 3.17 -11.54 18.38
CA LEU A 60 3.51 -10.82 19.62
C LEU A 60 4.68 -9.84 19.49
N SER A 61 5.39 -9.86 18.38
CA SER A 61 6.60 -9.06 18.16
C SER A 61 6.69 -8.57 16.72
N PHE A 62 7.57 -7.60 16.44
CA PHE A 62 7.89 -7.19 15.06
C PHE A 62 8.66 -8.26 14.27
N GLY A 63 9.05 -9.35 14.90
CA GLY A 63 9.50 -10.57 14.24
C GLY A 63 8.35 -11.30 13.54
N ASP A 64 7.16 -11.25 14.12
CA ASP A 64 5.95 -11.90 13.62
C ASP A 64 5.04 -10.91 12.89
N TYR A 65 4.76 -9.74 13.50
CA TYR A 65 4.03 -8.65 12.89
C TYR A 65 5.00 -7.78 12.08
N LYS A 66 4.98 -7.94 10.76
CA LYS A 66 5.90 -7.24 9.85
C LYS A 66 5.38 -5.86 9.53
N ILE A 67 6.27 -4.86 9.58
CA ILE A 67 6.03 -3.51 9.07
C ILE A 67 7.08 -3.18 8.01
N PRO A 68 6.77 -2.34 7.01
CA PRO A 68 7.73 -1.93 6.01
C PRO A 68 8.93 -1.19 6.62
N ASN A 69 10.11 -1.47 6.12
CA ASN A 69 11.32 -0.73 6.40
C ASN A 69 11.83 -0.03 5.14
N ILE A 70 12.89 0.73 5.22
CA ILE A 70 13.39 1.54 4.11
C ILE A 70 13.76 0.71 2.87
N ALA A 71 14.14 -0.56 3.03
CA ALA A 71 14.51 -1.43 1.93
C ALA A 71 13.28 -1.99 1.17
N ASP A 72 12.11 -1.93 1.79
CA ASP A 72 10.85 -2.39 1.19
C ASP A 72 10.17 -1.31 0.34
N LEU A 73 10.68 -0.07 0.38
CA LEU A 73 10.03 1.05 -0.29
C LEU A 73 10.34 1.08 -1.79
N PRO A 74 9.31 1.25 -2.63
CA PRO A 74 9.48 1.46 -4.06
C PRO A 74 9.91 2.90 -4.37
N GLU A 75 10.15 3.19 -5.64
CA GLU A 75 10.17 4.56 -6.12
C GLU A 75 8.79 5.21 -5.93
N LEU A 76 8.74 6.30 -5.15
CA LEU A 76 7.50 7.03 -4.88
C LEU A 76 7.41 8.27 -5.75
N GLN A 77 6.31 8.39 -6.49
CA GLN A 77 5.98 9.58 -7.26
C GLN A 77 4.66 10.17 -6.76
N THR A 78 4.65 11.48 -6.53
CA THR A 78 3.46 12.19 -6.04
C THR A 78 3.12 13.34 -6.97
N VAL A 79 1.85 13.43 -7.36
CA VAL A 79 1.28 14.55 -8.08
C VAL A 79 0.30 15.28 -7.18
N LEU A 80 0.56 16.55 -6.89
CA LEU A 80 -0.36 17.41 -6.16
C LEU A 80 -1.23 18.17 -7.15
N LEU A 81 -2.53 18.07 -6.97
CA LEU A 81 -3.52 18.79 -7.77
C LEU A 81 -4.06 19.94 -6.92
N GLU A 82 -4.01 21.14 -7.49
CA GLU A 82 -4.43 22.40 -6.84
C GLU A 82 -5.61 23.03 -7.60
N PRO A 83 -6.78 22.38 -7.69
CA PRO A 83 -7.91 22.98 -8.38
C PRO A 83 -8.47 24.15 -7.56
N ASP A 84 -8.92 25.19 -8.26
CA ASP A 84 -9.55 26.36 -7.64
C ASP A 84 -11.05 26.08 -7.28
N ILE A 85 -11.27 24.98 -6.59
CA ILE A 85 -12.59 24.51 -6.13
C ILE A 85 -12.51 23.97 -4.70
N GLY A 86 -12.41 24.87 -3.76
CA GLY A 86 -12.41 24.54 -2.32
C GLY A 86 -13.41 25.38 -1.56
N THR A 87 -13.91 24.84 -0.45
CA THR A 87 -14.81 25.54 0.48
C THR A 87 -14.08 26.03 1.74
N GLY A 88 -12.83 25.60 1.93
CA GLY A 88 -12.02 25.97 3.08
C GLY A 88 -11.31 27.31 2.90
N PRO A 89 -10.76 27.89 3.98
CA PRO A 89 -9.91 29.08 3.92
C PRO A 89 -8.73 28.85 2.96
N TYR A 90 -8.42 29.85 2.16
CA TYR A 90 -7.34 29.79 1.15
C TYR A 90 -7.44 28.62 0.16
N ASN A 91 -8.60 28.03 -0.01
CA ASN A 91 -8.81 26.86 -0.87
C ASN A 91 -8.00 25.62 -0.43
N VAL A 92 -7.62 25.52 0.83
CA VAL A 92 -6.83 24.38 1.36
C VAL A 92 -7.75 23.19 1.61
N LYS A 93 -7.30 21.99 1.23
CA LYS A 93 -7.93 20.71 1.59
C LYS A 93 -7.03 19.92 2.53
N ALA A 94 -7.67 19.10 3.38
CA ALA A 94 -6.92 18.24 4.30
C ALA A 94 -6.20 17.12 3.55
N ILE A 95 -5.01 16.78 4.00
CA ILE A 95 -4.25 15.60 3.59
C ILE A 95 -3.81 14.84 4.85
N GLY A 96 -4.67 13.98 5.36
CA GLY A 96 -4.39 13.13 6.51
C GLY A 96 -4.03 11.72 6.08
N GLU A 97 -4.98 10.81 6.24
CA GLU A 97 -4.80 9.39 5.89
C GLU A 97 -5.28 9.04 4.48
N ALA A 98 -5.77 10.01 3.71
CA ALA A 98 -6.22 9.78 2.34
C ALA A 98 -5.18 9.07 1.44
N PRO A 99 -3.87 9.33 1.56
CA PRO A 99 -2.85 8.62 0.78
C PRO A 99 -2.80 7.11 1.01
N THR A 100 -3.35 6.62 2.12
CA THR A 100 -3.35 5.21 2.49
C THR A 100 -4.38 4.39 1.69
N LEU A 101 -5.52 5.01 1.37
CA LEU A 101 -6.73 4.30 0.91
C LEU A 101 -6.56 3.55 -0.41
N GLY A 102 -5.82 4.11 -1.35
CA GLY A 102 -5.67 3.56 -2.70
C GLY A 102 -4.58 2.50 -2.84
N ILE A 103 -3.70 2.31 -1.84
CA ILE A 103 -2.46 1.55 -2.01
C ILE A 103 -2.70 0.05 -2.12
N ALA A 104 -3.37 -0.55 -1.14
CA ALA A 104 -3.64 -1.99 -1.16
C ALA A 104 -4.43 -2.42 -2.42
N PRO A 105 -5.51 -1.74 -2.84
CA PRO A 105 -6.20 -2.10 -4.07
C PRO A 105 -5.36 -1.86 -5.33
N ALA A 106 -4.48 -0.85 -5.37
CA ALA A 106 -3.57 -0.64 -6.49
C ALA A 106 -2.58 -1.79 -6.63
N VAL A 107 -1.98 -2.23 -5.52
CA VAL A 107 -1.08 -3.40 -5.49
C VAL A 107 -1.83 -4.67 -5.89
N ALA A 108 -3.05 -4.89 -5.39
CA ALA A 108 -3.88 -6.04 -5.75
C ALA A 108 -4.20 -6.09 -7.25
N ASN A 109 -4.48 -4.93 -7.85
CA ASN A 109 -4.73 -4.83 -9.28
C ASN A 109 -3.45 -5.07 -10.10
N ALA A 110 -2.32 -4.50 -9.69
CA ALA A 110 -1.04 -4.71 -10.35
C ALA A 110 -0.59 -6.18 -10.26
N LEU A 111 -0.84 -6.85 -9.12
CA LEU A 111 -0.62 -8.28 -8.95
C LEU A 111 -1.49 -9.09 -9.92
N ALA A 112 -2.76 -8.74 -10.02
CA ALA A 112 -3.69 -9.43 -10.92
C ALA A 112 -3.31 -9.24 -12.40
N ASP A 113 -2.83 -8.07 -12.78
CA ASP A 113 -2.33 -7.78 -14.12
C ASP A 113 -1.07 -8.61 -14.43
N ALA A 114 -0.12 -8.65 -13.49
CA ALA A 114 1.14 -9.37 -13.68
C ALA A 114 0.98 -10.90 -13.71
N THR A 115 0.02 -11.45 -12.94
CA THR A 115 -0.06 -12.90 -12.71
C THR A 115 -1.37 -13.53 -13.20
N GLY A 116 -2.40 -12.73 -13.41
CA GLY A 116 -3.75 -13.18 -13.73
C GLY A 116 -4.48 -13.82 -12.53
N ILE A 117 -3.91 -13.79 -11.31
CA ILE A 117 -4.60 -14.22 -10.09
C ILE A 117 -5.23 -13.01 -9.39
N ARG A 118 -6.39 -13.19 -8.76
CA ARG A 118 -7.07 -12.13 -8.03
C ARG A 118 -7.38 -12.58 -6.61
N LEU A 119 -6.55 -12.11 -5.69
CA LEU A 119 -6.78 -12.26 -4.26
C LEU A 119 -7.75 -11.17 -3.77
N LYS A 120 -8.58 -11.52 -2.80
CA LYS A 120 -9.60 -10.64 -2.23
C LYS A 120 -9.38 -10.35 -0.74
N ASP A 121 -8.50 -11.09 -0.11
CA ASP A 121 -8.19 -10.99 1.31
C ASP A 121 -6.80 -10.37 1.50
N LEU A 122 -6.67 -9.46 2.46
CA LEU A 122 -5.42 -8.84 2.86
C LEU A 122 -4.83 -9.54 4.10
N PRO A 123 -3.52 -9.48 4.28
CA PRO A 123 -2.51 -8.96 3.36
C PRO A 123 -2.31 -9.88 2.15
N LEU A 124 -1.83 -9.33 1.04
CA LEU A 124 -1.39 -10.08 -0.13
C LEU A 124 0.00 -10.68 0.17
N SER A 125 0.06 -11.57 1.15
CA SER A 125 1.31 -12.16 1.59
C SER A 125 1.89 -13.12 0.55
N ALA A 126 3.21 -13.29 0.56
CA ALA A 126 3.91 -14.19 -0.34
C ALA A 126 3.32 -15.61 -0.32
N GLU A 127 2.96 -16.11 0.87
CA GLU A 127 2.32 -17.42 1.02
C GLU A 127 0.97 -17.51 0.30
N ARG A 128 0.12 -16.49 0.44
CA ARG A 128 -1.21 -16.46 -0.23
C ARG A 128 -1.06 -16.38 -1.74
N ILE A 129 -0.11 -15.56 -2.21
CA ILE A 129 0.18 -15.44 -3.65
C ILE A 129 0.72 -16.75 -4.20
N TYR A 130 1.70 -17.36 -3.53
CA TYR A 130 2.26 -18.64 -3.94
C TYR A 130 1.19 -19.73 -4.06
N LYS A 131 0.33 -19.88 -3.05
CA LYS A 131 -0.79 -20.85 -3.08
C LYS A 131 -1.71 -20.64 -4.27
N ALA A 132 -2.11 -19.38 -4.52
CA ALA A 132 -2.98 -19.05 -5.64
C ALA A 132 -2.31 -19.28 -7.01
N LEU A 133 -1.00 -19.08 -7.14
CA LEU A 133 -0.25 -19.40 -8.34
C LEU A 133 -0.21 -20.90 -8.60
N GLN A 134 0.00 -21.71 -7.57
CA GLN A 134 -0.01 -23.18 -7.69
C GLN A 134 -1.39 -23.71 -8.10
N GLU A 135 -2.47 -23.19 -7.51
CA GLU A 135 -3.85 -23.56 -7.86
C GLU A 135 -4.19 -23.22 -9.31
N LYS A 136 -3.69 -22.08 -9.83
CA LYS A 136 -3.89 -21.66 -11.21
C LYS A 136 -3.17 -22.56 -12.22
N SER A 137 -2.07 -23.17 -11.82
CA SER A 137 -1.20 -23.99 -12.69
C SER A 137 -1.71 -25.44 -12.84
N GLN A 138 -2.73 -25.83 -12.09
CA GLN A 138 -3.41 -27.13 -12.16
C GLN A 138 -4.62 -27.09 -13.08
#